data_dab9ea3c98cd24df0e2a6792bae91079
#
_entry.id   dab9ea3c98cd24df0e2a6792bae91079
#
_cell.length_a   1.000
_cell.length_b   1.000
_cell.length_c   1.000
_cell.angle_alpha   90.00
_cell.angle_beta   90.00
_cell.angle_gamma   90.00
#
_symmetry.space_group_name_H-M   'P 1'
#
loop_
_entity.id
_entity.type
_entity.pdbx_description
1 polymer ?
#
loop_
_entity_poly.entity_id
_entity_poly.type
_entity_poly.pdbx_seq_one_letter_code
_entity_poly.pdbx_strand_id
1 'polypeptide(L)'
;MAINIKNTNYNGEVLEQLLTVATTSNEIVEKGLIHVIPNVSKKISIPRVRTSKMLQKEKDNPQVSDSKGGFDYSEKGLDPVNFMAFTVFNPRTFESIWRPFQPKGDLVFAELPPNVQNLLLDALSKQVQFELGYHYVNGEAGNDDDHLFNGILTQAAKDTDIIVVSSTATKM
;
A
#
# COMPACT_ATOMS: atom_id res chain seq x y z
N MET A 1 4.49 24.88 35.02
CA MET A 1 4.35 25.54 33.70
C MET A 1 3.88 24.54 32.70
N ALA A 2 2.69 24.70 32.16
CA ALA A 2 2.16 23.79 31.14
C ALA A 2 2.76 24.20 29.79
N ILE A 3 3.47 23.29 29.13
CA ILE A 3 3.99 23.49 27.77
C ILE A 3 2.81 23.33 26.82
N ASN A 4 2.38 24.42 26.22
CA ASN A 4 1.31 24.41 25.22
C ASN A 4 1.96 24.13 23.86
N ILE A 5 1.93 22.87 23.43
CA ILE A 5 2.39 22.47 22.10
C ILE A 5 1.29 22.87 21.12
N LYS A 6 1.52 23.92 20.35
CA LYS A 6 0.67 24.21 19.19
C LYS A 6 0.87 23.09 18.17
N ASN A 7 -0.22 22.39 17.84
CA ASN A 7 -0.23 21.37 16.80
C ASN A 7 0.37 21.92 15.50
N THR A 8 1.54 21.46 15.14
CA THR A 8 2.08 21.62 13.80
C THR A 8 1.42 20.58 12.92
N ASN A 9 0.29 20.95 12.33
CA ASN A 9 -0.31 20.15 11.27
C ASN A 9 0.54 20.34 10.01
N TYR A 10 1.26 19.31 9.60
CA TYR A 10 1.80 19.23 8.24
C TYR A 10 0.63 18.95 7.31
N ASN A 11 0.02 20.00 6.79
CA ASN A 11 -1.05 19.92 5.80
C ASN A 11 -0.49 20.39 4.45
N GLY A 12 -0.88 19.75 3.37
CA GLY A 12 -0.58 20.18 2.02
C GLY A 12 0.58 19.44 1.37
N GLU A 13 1.32 20.13 0.55
CA GLU A 13 2.33 19.59 -0.38
C GLU A 13 3.39 18.70 0.29
N VAL A 14 3.85 19.04 1.50
CA VAL A 14 4.87 18.25 2.22
C VAL A 14 4.33 16.89 2.66
N LEU A 15 3.09 16.83 3.13
CA LEU A 15 2.45 15.57 3.53
C LEU A 15 2.16 14.71 2.30
N GLU A 16 1.69 15.33 1.21
CA GLU A 16 1.44 14.66 -0.05
C GLU A 16 2.72 14.08 -0.65
N GLN A 17 3.81 14.83 -0.65
CA GLN A 17 5.12 14.34 -1.09
C GLN A 17 5.61 13.18 -0.22
N LEU A 18 5.50 13.29 1.10
CA LEU A 18 5.94 12.24 2.03
C LEU A 18 5.13 10.94 1.83
N LEU A 19 3.81 11.04 1.70
CA LEU A 19 2.96 9.89 1.41
C LEU A 19 3.23 9.30 0.03
N THR A 20 3.44 10.15 -0.97
CA THR A 20 3.77 9.71 -2.33
C THR A 20 5.09 8.96 -2.35
N VAL A 21 6.13 9.49 -1.69
CA VAL A 21 7.42 8.79 -1.55
C VAL A 21 7.26 7.50 -0.76
N ALA A 22 6.52 7.50 0.34
CA ALA A 22 6.30 6.30 1.14
C ALA A 22 5.59 5.18 0.36
N THR A 23 4.64 5.53 -0.51
CA THR A 23 3.91 4.55 -1.33
C THR A 23 4.70 4.06 -2.54
N THR A 24 5.48 4.93 -3.18
CA THR A 24 6.19 4.60 -4.43
C THR A 24 7.57 4.01 -4.21
N SER A 25 8.27 4.34 -3.12
CA SER A 25 9.59 3.80 -2.80
C SER A 25 9.57 2.49 -2.01
N ASN A 26 8.42 1.82 -1.94
CA ASN A 26 8.34 0.47 -1.39
C ASN A 26 9.05 -0.51 -2.33
N GLU A 27 9.88 -1.40 -1.81
CA GLU A 27 10.67 -2.38 -2.57
C GLU A 27 9.83 -3.23 -3.53
N ILE A 28 8.58 -3.54 -3.16
CA ILE A 28 7.64 -4.30 -4.00
C ILE A 28 7.25 -3.51 -5.26
N VAL A 29 7.08 -2.20 -5.13
CA VAL A 29 6.75 -1.29 -6.23
C VAL A 29 7.99 -1.03 -7.09
N GLU A 30 9.16 -0.79 -6.48
CA GLU A 30 10.42 -0.58 -7.18
C GLU A 30 10.84 -1.78 -8.02
N LYS A 31 10.60 -3.00 -7.53
CA LYS A 31 10.85 -4.24 -8.27
C LYS A 31 9.80 -4.54 -9.34
N GLY A 32 8.80 -3.68 -9.51
CA GLY A 32 7.75 -3.84 -10.51
C GLY A 32 6.80 -5.02 -10.27
N LEU A 33 6.72 -5.52 -9.04
CA LEU A 33 5.82 -6.61 -8.67
C LEU A 33 4.37 -6.14 -8.57
N ILE A 34 4.16 -4.84 -8.34
CA ILE A 34 2.86 -4.19 -8.32
C ILE A 34 2.87 -3.04 -9.32
N HIS A 35 1.83 -2.96 -10.14
CA HIS A 35 1.61 -1.83 -11.03
C HIS A 35 0.79 -0.75 -10.33
N VAL A 36 1.36 0.43 -10.18
CA VAL A 36 0.69 1.58 -9.55
C VAL A 36 -0.08 2.36 -10.60
N ILE A 37 -1.37 2.54 -10.39
CA ILE A 37 -2.22 3.39 -11.23
C ILE A 37 -2.45 4.71 -10.47
N PRO A 38 -1.83 5.81 -10.89
CA PRO A 38 -1.96 7.10 -10.20
C PRO A 38 -3.33 7.74 -10.44
N ASN A 39 -3.69 8.70 -9.57
CA ASN A 39 -4.87 9.56 -9.71
C ASN A 39 -6.23 8.83 -9.72
N VAL A 40 -6.33 7.72 -9.03
CA VAL A 40 -7.57 6.96 -8.88
C VAL A 40 -8.33 7.44 -7.64
N SER A 41 -9.41 8.19 -7.86
CA SER A 41 -10.30 8.65 -6.79
C SER A 41 -11.62 7.89 -6.71
N LYS A 42 -11.93 7.08 -7.72
CA LYS A 42 -13.18 6.31 -7.82
C LYS A 42 -12.89 4.89 -8.25
N LYS A 43 -13.87 4.01 -8.05
CA LYS A 43 -13.81 2.63 -8.53
C LYS A 43 -13.43 2.56 -10.01
N ILE A 44 -12.40 1.76 -10.32
CA ILE A 44 -11.97 1.45 -11.69
C ILE A 44 -12.32 0.00 -11.99
N SER A 45 -12.81 -0.25 -13.19
CA SER A 45 -13.02 -1.60 -13.74
C SER A 45 -11.88 -1.94 -14.69
N ILE A 46 -11.20 -3.07 -14.43
CA ILE A 46 -10.16 -3.61 -15.31
C ILE A 46 -10.79 -4.74 -16.11
N PRO A 47 -10.87 -4.60 -17.44
CA PRO A 47 -11.41 -5.64 -18.31
C PRO A 47 -10.46 -6.86 -18.33
N ARG A 48 -11.04 -8.05 -18.28
CA ARG A 48 -10.34 -9.32 -18.35
C ARG A 48 -10.98 -10.19 -19.42
N VAL A 49 -10.19 -10.60 -20.38
CA VAL A 49 -10.60 -11.52 -21.44
C VAL A 49 -9.95 -12.87 -21.20
N ARG A 50 -10.74 -13.91 -21.14
CA ARG A 50 -10.28 -15.30 -21.07
C ARG A 50 -10.67 -16.04 -22.34
N THR A 51 -9.83 -16.98 -22.71
CA THR A 51 -10.10 -17.89 -23.81
C THR A 51 -10.11 -19.33 -23.31
N SER A 52 -11.06 -20.12 -23.75
CA SER A 52 -11.10 -21.54 -23.49
C SER A 52 -10.29 -22.31 -24.54
N LYS A 53 -10.11 -23.61 -24.37
CA LYS A 53 -9.32 -24.45 -25.29
C LYS A 53 -9.92 -24.42 -26.70
N MET A 54 -9.14 -23.95 -27.69
CA MET A 54 -9.57 -23.78 -29.07
C MET A 54 -8.98 -24.85 -30.02
N LEU A 55 -7.87 -25.48 -29.61
CA LEU A 55 -7.23 -26.47 -30.46
C LEU A 55 -8.07 -27.74 -30.59
N GLN A 56 -8.25 -28.21 -31.81
CA GLN A 56 -8.93 -29.46 -32.18
C GLN A 56 -8.23 -30.14 -33.34
N LYS A 57 -8.58 -31.40 -33.58
CA LYS A 57 -8.08 -32.12 -34.74
C LYS A 57 -8.64 -31.51 -36.01
N GLU A 58 -7.85 -31.58 -37.09
CA GLU A 58 -8.26 -31.16 -38.41
C GLU A 58 -9.49 -31.97 -38.88
N LYS A 59 -10.42 -31.26 -39.53
CA LYS A 59 -11.61 -31.82 -40.17
C LYS A 59 -11.63 -31.38 -41.63
N ASP A 60 -11.97 -32.30 -42.52
CA ASP A 60 -11.96 -32.02 -43.95
C ASP A 60 -12.96 -30.97 -44.42
N ASN A 61 -14.07 -30.82 -43.69
CA ASN A 61 -15.10 -29.82 -43.98
C ASN A 61 -15.68 -29.22 -42.68
N PRO A 62 -14.97 -28.26 -42.08
CA PRO A 62 -15.39 -27.68 -40.79
C PRO A 62 -16.65 -26.84 -40.94
N GLN A 63 -17.65 -27.12 -40.09
CA GLN A 63 -18.88 -26.34 -39.96
C GLN A 63 -18.79 -25.35 -38.79
N VAL A 64 -19.64 -24.34 -38.78
CA VAL A 64 -19.69 -23.36 -37.63
C VAL A 64 -19.97 -24.06 -36.31
N SER A 65 -20.77 -25.15 -36.34
CA SER A 65 -21.05 -25.99 -35.16
C SER A 65 -19.81 -26.73 -34.61
N ASP A 66 -18.76 -26.88 -35.40
CA ASP A 66 -17.51 -27.50 -34.98
C ASP A 66 -16.57 -26.51 -34.27
N SER A 67 -16.99 -25.27 -34.17
CA SER A 67 -16.25 -24.26 -33.43
C SER A 67 -16.08 -24.68 -31.98
N LYS A 68 -14.82 -24.68 -31.54
CA LYS A 68 -14.44 -25.05 -30.17
C LYS A 68 -13.82 -23.86 -29.47
N GLY A 69 -14.21 -23.68 -28.21
CA GLY A 69 -13.73 -22.57 -27.40
C GLY A 69 -14.59 -21.31 -27.53
N GLY A 70 -14.29 -20.37 -26.71
CA GLY A 70 -14.99 -19.09 -26.64
C GLY A 70 -14.15 -18.02 -25.97
N PHE A 71 -14.63 -16.80 -26.02
CA PHE A 71 -14.08 -15.66 -25.32
C PHE A 71 -15.02 -15.31 -24.16
N ASP A 72 -14.53 -15.37 -22.94
CA ASP A 72 -15.25 -14.93 -21.76
C ASP A 72 -14.73 -13.56 -21.38
N TYR A 73 -15.62 -12.59 -21.34
CA TYR A 73 -15.36 -11.23 -20.88
C TYR A 73 -15.80 -11.09 -19.43
N SER A 74 -14.91 -10.62 -18.59
CA SER A 74 -15.21 -10.29 -17.19
C SER A 74 -14.50 -9.00 -16.79
N GLU A 75 -14.97 -8.38 -15.74
CA GLU A 75 -14.38 -7.15 -15.20
C GLU A 75 -14.01 -7.37 -13.74
N LYS A 76 -12.82 -6.90 -13.37
CA LYS A 76 -12.40 -6.86 -11.96
C LYS A 76 -12.39 -5.40 -11.50
N GLY A 77 -13.22 -5.10 -10.49
CA GLY A 77 -13.25 -3.77 -9.89
C GLY A 77 -12.09 -3.59 -8.90
N LEU A 78 -11.49 -2.42 -8.96
CA LEU A 78 -10.55 -1.92 -7.95
C LEU A 78 -11.22 -0.76 -7.23
N ASP A 79 -11.43 -0.90 -5.92
CA ASP A 79 -11.99 0.14 -5.07
C ASP A 79 -10.85 0.78 -4.26
N PRO A 80 -10.57 2.08 -4.45
CA PRO A 80 -9.59 2.78 -3.64
C PRO A 80 -10.10 2.94 -2.21
N VAL A 81 -9.22 2.72 -1.24
CA VAL A 81 -9.50 2.90 0.19
C VAL A 81 -8.68 4.06 0.71
N ASN A 82 -9.34 4.98 1.40
CA ASN A 82 -8.67 6.10 2.04
C ASN A 82 -8.12 5.65 3.40
N PHE A 83 -6.88 5.97 3.68
CA PHE A 83 -6.24 5.78 4.98
C PHE A 83 -5.46 7.03 5.37
N MET A 84 -5.15 7.17 6.65
CA MET A 84 -4.37 8.29 7.16
C MET A 84 -3.27 7.78 8.10
N ALA A 85 -2.16 8.49 8.13
CA ALA A 85 -1.15 8.34 9.17
C ALA A 85 -1.26 9.54 10.11
N PHE A 86 -1.63 9.29 11.36
CA PHE A 86 -1.74 10.33 12.38
C PHE A 86 -0.91 9.94 13.59
N THR A 87 0.06 10.77 13.94
CA THR A 87 0.88 10.57 15.14
C THR A 87 1.07 11.88 15.90
N VAL A 88 1.12 11.78 17.20
CA VAL A 88 1.40 12.92 18.08
C VAL A 88 2.83 12.78 18.59
N PHE A 89 3.64 13.74 18.22
CA PHE A 89 5.04 13.79 18.64
C PHE A 89 5.14 14.42 20.03
N ASN A 90 5.77 13.69 20.98
CA ASN A 90 6.12 14.23 22.27
C ASN A 90 7.60 14.68 22.29
N PRO A 91 7.86 15.99 22.28
CA PRO A 91 9.23 16.50 22.21
C PRO A 91 10.13 16.08 23.36
N ARG A 92 9.56 15.81 24.54
CA ARG A 92 10.32 15.40 25.74
C ARG A 92 11.01 14.05 25.56
N THR A 93 10.41 13.15 24.78
CA THR A 93 11.00 11.82 24.51
C THR A 93 12.33 11.92 23.76
N PHE A 94 12.48 12.97 22.98
CA PHE A 94 13.66 13.20 22.12
C PHE A 94 14.53 14.37 22.63
N GLU A 95 14.32 14.82 23.86
CA GLU A 95 15.02 15.96 24.44
C GLU A 95 16.54 15.83 24.39
N SER A 96 17.07 14.62 24.55
CA SER A 96 18.51 14.36 24.48
C SER A 96 19.10 14.59 23.08
N ILE A 97 18.30 14.46 22.03
CA ILE A 97 18.76 14.63 20.65
C ILE A 97 18.81 16.09 20.24
N TRP A 98 17.80 16.88 20.62
CA TRP A 98 17.69 18.26 20.16
C TRP A 98 18.17 19.33 21.17
N ARG A 99 18.17 19.03 22.48
CA ARG A 99 18.61 19.97 23.54
C ARG A 99 20.04 20.53 23.34
N PRO A 100 21.02 19.79 22.83
CA PRO A 100 22.35 20.35 22.51
C PRO A 100 22.32 21.51 21.52
N PHE A 101 21.29 21.55 20.66
CA PHE A 101 21.15 22.54 19.59
C PHE A 101 20.29 23.74 19.97
N GLN A 102 19.52 23.63 21.09
CA GLN A 102 18.61 24.66 21.56
C GLN A 102 18.87 24.97 23.05
N PRO A 103 19.76 25.90 23.35
CA PRO A 103 20.26 26.10 24.72
C PRO A 103 19.25 26.70 25.68
N LYS A 104 18.21 27.43 25.26
CA LYS A 104 17.21 28.05 26.14
C LYS A 104 15.91 28.34 25.38
N GLY A 105 14.76 27.95 25.94
CA GLY A 105 13.43 28.31 25.47
C GLY A 105 12.44 27.16 25.48
N ASP A 106 11.20 27.46 25.15
CA ASP A 106 10.13 26.48 24.98
C ASP A 106 10.32 25.71 23.65
N LEU A 107 10.01 24.44 23.68
CA LEU A 107 10.12 23.56 22.52
C LEU A 107 9.05 23.84 21.48
N VAL A 108 9.48 24.39 20.37
CA VAL A 108 8.65 24.53 19.18
C VAL A 108 9.28 23.70 18.06
N PHE A 109 8.54 22.77 17.49
CA PHE A 109 9.06 21.89 16.43
C PHE A 109 9.60 22.67 15.22
N ALA A 110 8.96 23.81 14.89
CA ALA A 110 9.42 24.70 13.80
C ALA A 110 10.80 25.35 14.05
N GLU A 111 11.25 25.40 15.31
CA GLU A 111 12.55 25.95 15.70
C GLU A 111 13.62 24.87 15.87
N LEU A 112 13.27 23.59 15.69
CA LEU A 112 14.24 22.52 15.70
C LEU A 112 15.21 22.66 14.53
N PRO A 113 16.50 22.36 14.74
CA PRO A 113 17.45 22.31 13.64
C PRO A 113 16.97 21.40 12.50
N PRO A 114 17.19 21.78 11.23
CA PRO A 114 16.72 21.00 10.08
C PRO A 114 17.15 19.54 10.11
N ASN A 115 18.32 19.25 10.66
CA ASN A 115 18.84 17.88 10.78
C ASN A 115 17.97 17.00 11.68
N VAL A 116 17.44 17.56 12.78
CA VAL A 116 16.55 16.83 13.71
C VAL A 116 15.17 16.66 13.11
N GLN A 117 14.66 17.70 12.44
CA GLN A 117 13.37 17.60 11.72
C GLN A 117 13.43 16.50 10.65
N ASN A 118 14.48 16.50 9.82
CA ASN A 118 14.66 15.49 8.78
C ASN A 118 14.79 14.08 9.36
N LEU A 119 15.51 13.90 10.47
CA LEU A 119 15.63 12.60 11.13
C LEU A 119 14.26 12.05 11.55
N LEU A 120 13.41 12.90 12.09
CA LEU A 120 12.07 12.50 12.55
C LEU A 120 11.14 12.19 11.38
N LEU A 121 11.20 12.99 10.32
CA LEU A 121 10.42 12.76 9.09
C LEU A 121 10.87 11.49 8.38
N ASP A 122 12.18 11.23 8.31
CA ASP A 122 12.72 9.98 7.76
C ASP A 122 12.27 8.76 8.55
N ALA A 123 12.29 8.85 9.88
CA ALA A 123 11.82 7.75 10.73
C ALA A 123 10.32 7.46 10.51
N LEU A 124 9.50 8.51 10.43
CA LEU A 124 8.07 8.41 10.13
C LEU A 124 7.84 7.79 8.74
N SER A 125 8.55 8.28 7.73
CA SER A 125 8.44 7.77 6.36
C SER A 125 8.78 6.29 6.27
N LYS A 126 9.86 5.86 6.91
CA LYS A 126 10.28 4.44 6.96
C LYS A 126 9.25 3.56 7.66
N GLN A 127 8.63 4.05 8.74
CA GLN A 127 7.59 3.31 9.43
C GLN A 127 6.35 3.13 8.55
N VAL A 128 5.89 4.20 7.88
CA VAL A 128 4.77 4.14 6.94
C VAL A 128 5.06 3.20 5.77
N GLN A 129 6.29 3.23 5.23
CA GLN A 129 6.72 2.32 4.16
C GLN A 129 6.67 0.86 4.61
N PHE A 130 7.14 0.57 5.83
CA PHE A 130 7.13 -0.78 6.39
C PHE A 130 5.69 -1.29 6.57
N GLU A 131 4.82 -0.50 7.16
CA GLU A 131 3.41 -0.84 7.38
C GLU A 131 2.67 -1.07 6.05
N LEU A 132 2.84 -0.18 5.08
CA LEU A 132 2.26 -0.35 3.75
C LEU A 132 2.78 -1.60 3.05
N GLY A 133 4.09 -1.88 3.14
CA GLY A 133 4.69 -3.09 2.59
C GLY A 133 4.08 -4.36 3.18
N TYR A 134 3.85 -4.37 4.48
CA TYR A 134 3.17 -5.47 5.16
C TYR A 134 1.72 -5.64 4.67
N HIS A 135 0.96 -4.55 4.59
CA HIS A 135 -0.43 -4.56 4.14
C HIS A 135 -0.57 -4.94 2.66
N TYR A 136 0.38 -4.58 1.79
CA TYR A 136 0.35 -5.01 0.39
C TYR A 136 0.40 -6.53 0.25
N VAL A 137 1.10 -7.22 1.12
CA VAL A 137 1.23 -8.68 1.07
C VAL A 137 0.17 -9.37 1.92
N ASN A 138 0.10 -9.02 3.21
CA ASN A 138 -0.66 -9.75 4.22
C ASN A 138 -1.93 -9.02 4.70
N GLY A 139 -2.24 -7.84 4.16
CA GLY A 139 -3.36 -7.04 4.62
C GLY A 139 -4.70 -7.78 4.54
N GLU A 140 -5.55 -7.51 5.50
CA GLU A 140 -6.95 -7.90 5.53
C GLU A 140 -7.80 -6.64 5.72
N ALA A 141 -8.91 -6.55 5.00
CA ALA A 141 -9.85 -5.45 5.18
C ALA A 141 -10.80 -5.77 6.33
N GLY A 142 -10.92 -4.85 7.28
CA GLY A 142 -11.78 -4.97 8.46
C GLY A 142 -12.33 -3.63 8.91
N ASN A 143 -12.92 -3.64 10.11
CA ASN A 143 -13.47 -2.43 10.73
C ASN A 143 -12.52 -1.80 11.74
N ASP A 144 -11.40 -2.44 12.02
CA ASP A 144 -10.41 -1.98 12.98
C ASP A 144 -9.36 -1.12 12.29
N ASP A 145 -8.67 -0.27 13.04
CA ASP A 145 -7.66 0.65 12.52
C ASP A 145 -6.46 -0.05 11.85
N ASP A 146 -6.20 -1.30 12.23
CA ASP A 146 -5.12 -2.12 11.68
C ASP A 146 -5.51 -2.90 10.41
N HIS A 147 -6.79 -2.88 10.01
CA HIS A 147 -7.32 -3.64 8.87
C HIS A 147 -7.68 -2.71 7.70
N LEU A 148 -6.65 -2.21 6.99
CA LEU A 148 -6.81 -1.17 5.98
C LEU A 148 -7.43 -1.69 4.68
N PHE A 149 -6.82 -2.71 4.07
CA PHE A 149 -7.26 -3.29 2.80
C PHE A 149 -6.75 -4.72 2.60
N ASN A 150 -7.37 -5.44 1.67
CA ASN A 150 -6.95 -6.82 1.36
C ASN A 150 -5.64 -6.82 0.56
N GLY A 151 -4.61 -7.43 1.13
CA GLY A 151 -3.33 -7.67 0.49
C GLY A 151 -3.37 -8.76 -0.59
N ILE A 152 -2.23 -8.99 -1.24
CA ILE A 152 -2.10 -9.95 -2.34
C ILE A 152 -2.46 -11.36 -1.90
N LEU A 153 -1.97 -11.81 -0.74
CA LEU A 153 -2.23 -13.17 -0.24
C LEU A 153 -3.72 -13.38 0.09
N THR A 154 -4.34 -12.40 0.74
CA THR A 154 -5.77 -12.44 1.07
C THR A 154 -6.63 -12.45 -0.19
N GLN A 155 -6.27 -11.66 -1.20
CA GLN A 155 -6.97 -11.66 -2.49
C GLN A 155 -6.74 -12.97 -3.25
N ALA A 156 -5.52 -13.51 -3.26
CA ALA A 156 -5.20 -14.78 -3.89
C ALA A 156 -5.97 -15.94 -3.25
N ALA A 157 -6.14 -15.95 -1.94
CA ALA A 157 -6.92 -16.97 -1.24
C ALA A 157 -8.42 -16.92 -1.57
N LYS A 158 -8.94 -15.74 -1.91
CA LYS A 158 -10.35 -15.53 -2.29
C LYS A 158 -10.60 -15.73 -3.80
N ASP A 159 -9.58 -15.73 -4.62
CA ASP A 159 -9.70 -15.86 -6.08
C ASP A 159 -9.79 -17.34 -6.47
N THR A 160 -10.93 -17.76 -6.97
CA THR A 160 -11.20 -19.15 -7.41
C THR A 160 -10.39 -19.57 -8.63
N ASP A 161 -9.76 -18.63 -9.31
CA ASP A 161 -8.95 -18.88 -10.51
C ASP A 161 -7.50 -19.24 -10.16
N ILE A 162 -7.12 -19.09 -8.90
CA ILE A 162 -5.78 -19.42 -8.41
C ILE A 162 -5.79 -20.84 -7.88
N ILE A 163 -4.87 -21.66 -8.40
CA ILE A 163 -4.68 -23.03 -7.91
C ILE A 163 -3.92 -22.96 -6.59
N VAL A 164 -4.62 -23.22 -5.49
CA VAL A 164 -4.00 -23.34 -4.17
C VAL A 164 -3.54 -24.78 -3.96
N VAL A 165 -2.26 -25.01 -3.86
CA VAL A 165 -1.69 -26.31 -3.50
C VAL A 165 -1.35 -26.29 -2.02
N SER A 166 -2.07 -27.10 -1.22
CA SER A 166 -1.75 -27.27 0.19
C SER A 166 -0.45 -28.07 0.35
N SER A 167 0.54 -27.49 1.02
CA SER A 167 1.75 -28.22 1.39
C SER A 167 1.51 -29.05 2.66
N THR A 168 1.82 -30.32 2.61
CA THR A 168 1.84 -31.23 3.78
C THR A 168 3.19 -31.23 4.49
N ALA A 169 4.03 -30.22 4.27
CA ALA A 169 5.31 -30.12 4.93
C ALA A 169 5.14 -29.91 6.44
N THR A 170 5.44 -30.96 7.19
CA THR A 170 5.54 -30.88 8.65
C THR A 170 6.79 -30.09 9.00
N LYS A 171 6.68 -29.07 9.83
CA LYS A 171 7.86 -28.42 10.43
C LYS A 171 8.67 -29.48 11.17
N MET A 172 9.93 -29.67 10.79
CA MET A 172 10.90 -30.36 11.61
C MET A 172 11.34 -29.46 12.77
#